data_80afb77dca93ae7d1fbe3f86a6947f4f
#
_entry.id   80afb77dca93ae7d1fbe3f86a6947f4f
#
_cell.length_a   1.000
_cell.length_b   1.000
_cell.length_c   1.000
_cell.angle_alpha   90.00
_cell.angle_beta   90.00
_cell.angle_gamma   90.00
#
_symmetry.space_group_name_H-M   'P 1'
#
loop_
_entity.id
_entity.type
_entity.pdbx_description
1 polymer ?
#
loop_
_entity_poly.entity_id
_entity_poly.type
_entity_poly.pdbx_seq_one_letter_code
_entity_poly.pdbx_strand_id
1 'polypeptide(L)'
;MSEMLESSDQSPAELEPKLTINPAVVAHRFVQAGMLLGLVWKWSFFVTSAGIYAKIPLEDPFFPSWLESVWTLSLVYLGSVAAILLNLITGSRILQRVCSAITLLGASVLCIHQGSYNDMTFVTTWWASLWSLWYVYRMDDLDQGPLLRRAAFLSRIIISMILLGGAAGKWTGEYWSGDVLYDIYFVDREFWLFNWMRSSMDADALRWAATWHSRMVIATETIAGLGLWLLPARAAAIVAILLLASIALMSNFFLFSVLFSLIGLAAVGLLAHDR
;
A
#
# COMPACT_ATOMS: atom_id res chain seq x y z
N MET A 1 -64.16 -7.73 -46.11
CA MET A 1 -64.11 -7.72 -44.64
C MET A 1 -63.22 -8.85 -44.27
N SER A 2 -61.91 -8.53 -44.21
CA SER A 2 -60.79 -9.47 -43.87
C SER A 2 -59.90 -8.74 -42.92
N GLU A 3 -60.01 -9.04 -41.61
CA GLU A 3 -59.12 -8.59 -40.59
C GLU A 3 -57.85 -9.41 -40.68
N MET A 4 -56.72 -8.76 -40.98
CA MET A 4 -55.36 -9.32 -40.85
C MET A 4 -54.96 -9.25 -39.38
N LEU A 5 -54.82 -10.43 -38.76
CA LEU A 5 -54.16 -10.65 -37.49
C LEU A 5 -52.67 -10.50 -37.71
N GLU A 6 -52.11 -9.35 -37.30
CA GLU A 6 -50.67 -9.18 -37.11
C GLU A 6 -50.24 -9.89 -35.83
N SER A 7 -49.66 -11.06 -35.99
CA SER A 7 -48.97 -11.78 -34.96
C SER A 7 -47.64 -11.04 -34.65
N SER A 8 -47.58 -10.30 -33.53
CA SER A 8 -46.36 -9.75 -33.01
C SER A 8 -45.51 -10.86 -32.41
N ASP A 9 -44.59 -11.35 -33.19
CA ASP A 9 -43.52 -12.25 -32.76
C ASP A 9 -42.49 -11.46 -31.92
N GLN A 10 -42.77 -11.25 -30.63
CA GLN A 10 -41.81 -10.75 -29.67
C GLN A 10 -40.94 -11.91 -29.24
N SER A 11 -39.82 -12.10 -29.94
CA SER A 11 -38.72 -12.93 -29.49
C SER A 11 -38.26 -12.43 -28.10
N PRO A 12 -38.28 -13.28 -27.06
CA PRO A 12 -37.70 -12.90 -25.76
C PRO A 12 -36.19 -12.76 -25.95
N ALA A 13 -35.71 -11.52 -26.01
CA ALA A 13 -34.30 -11.25 -25.90
C ALA A 13 -33.81 -11.87 -24.58
N GLU A 14 -33.08 -12.97 -24.68
CA GLU A 14 -32.34 -13.57 -23.59
C GLU A 14 -31.45 -12.50 -22.99
N LEU A 15 -31.89 -11.92 -21.84
CA LEU A 15 -31.10 -11.09 -20.98
C LEU A 15 -29.98 -11.96 -20.38
N GLU A 16 -28.87 -12.09 -21.10
CA GLU A 16 -27.64 -12.59 -20.49
C GLU A 16 -27.39 -11.79 -19.21
N PRO A 17 -27.25 -12.43 -18.04
CA PRO A 17 -26.97 -11.74 -16.82
C PRO A 17 -25.57 -11.14 -16.96
N LYS A 18 -25.47 -9.85 -17.33
CA LYS A 18 -24.22 -9.10 -17.25
C LYS A 18 -23.74 -9.18 -15.82
N LEU A 19 -22.68 -9.92 -15.59
CA LEU A 19 -21.97 -9.99 -14.31
C LEU A 19 -21.44 -8.60 -13.99
N THR A 20 -22.25 -7.75 -13.38
CA THR A 20 -21.86 -6.40 -12.98
C THR A 20 -21.01 -6.51 -11.74
N ILE A 21 -19.71 -6.47 -11.92
CA ILE A 21 -18.74 -6.46 -10.81
C ILE A 21 -18.98 -5.16 -10.02
N ASN A 22 -19.34 -5.30 -8.74
CA ASN A 22 -19.55 -4.15 -7.87
C ASN A 22 -18.23 -3.40 -7.60
N PRO A 23 -18.05 -2.15 -8.10
CA PRO A 23 -16.80 -1.42 -7.97
C PRO A 23 -16.41 -1.11 -6.52
N ALA A 24 -17.38 -1.02 -5.60
CA ALA A 24 -17.11 -0.85 -4.19
C ALA A 24 -16.43 -2.10 -3.58
N VAL A 25 -16.84 -3.29 -3.98
CA VAL A 25 -16.18 -4.54 -3.56
C VAL A 25 -14.78 -4.62 -4.14
N VAL A 26 -14.60 -4.22 -5.41
CA VAL A 26 -13.30 -4.22 -6.08
C VAL A 26 -12.33 -3.27 -5.38
N ALA A 27 -12.78 -2.05 -5.03
CA ALA A 27 -11.96 -1.08 -4.29
C ALA A 27 -11.44 -1.66 -2.96
N HIS A 28 -12.32 -2.29 -2.19
CA HIS A 28 -11.94 -2.95 -0.95
C HIS A 28 -10.91 -4.06 -1.17
N ARG A 29 -11.14 -4.90 -2.18
CA ARG A 29 -10.22 -6.00 -2.52
C ARG A 29 -8.84 -5.52 -2.96
N PHE A 30 -8.72 -4.40 -3.66
CA PHE A 30 -7.42 -3.82 -4.01
C PHE A 30 -6.61 -3.48 -2.76
N VAL A 31 -7.23 -2.87 -1.77
CA VAL A 31 -6.53 -2.52 -0.52
C VAL A 31 -6.15 -3.78 0.27
N GLN A 32 -7.06 -4.77 0.37
CA GLN A 32 -6.74 -6.05 1.01
C GLN A 32 -5.60 -6.79 0.31
N ALA A 33 -5.61 -6.84 -1.02
CA ALA A 33 -4.56 -7.48 -1.81
C ALA A 33 -3.21 -6.77 -1.63
N GLY A 34 -3.20 -5.43 -1.61
CA GLY A 34 -2.00 -4.64 -1.34
C GLY A 34 -1.39 -4.94 0.03
N MET A 35 -2.21 -4.95 1.08
CA MET A 35 -1.75 -5.32 2.44
C MET A 35 -1.23 -6.75 2.50
N LEU A 36 -1.96 -7.71 1.90
CA LEU A 36 -1.55 -9.11 1.88
C LEU A 36 -0.20 -9.29 1.21
N LEU A 37 -0.02 -8.72 0.01
CA LEU A 37 1.24 -8.79 -0.72
C LEU A 37 2.38 -8.13 0.08
N GLY A 38 2.12 -6.99 0.71
CA GLY A 38 3.09 -6.30 1.55
C GLY A 38 3.58 -7.16 2.70
N LEU A 39 2.66 -7.77 3.46
CA LEU A 39 3.04 -8.64 4.58
C LEU A 39 3.69 -9.94 4.10
N VAL A 40 3.17 -10.60 3.07
CA VAL A 40 3.79 -11.81 2.53
C VAL A 40 5.22 -11.53 2.05
N TRP A 41 5.44 -10.41 1.38
CA TRP A 41 6.77 -9.99 0.95
C TRP A 41 7.71 -9.71 2.12
N LYS A 42 7.20 -9.18 3.22
CA LYS A 42 7.98 -8.84 4.43
C LYS A 42 8.29 -10.03 5.33
N TRP A 43 7.71 -11.19 5.06
CA TRP A 43 7.81 -12.37 5.94
C TRP A 43 9.24 -12.75 6.31
N SER A 44 10.15 -12.83 5.34
CA SER A 44 11.55 -13.24 5.61
C SER A 44 12.27 -12.26 6.54
N PHE A 45 12.07 -10.96 6.33
CA PHE A 45 12.58 -9.93 7.21
C PHE A 45 12.00 -10.05 8.63
N PHE A 46 10.69 -10.24 8.73
CA PHE A 46 10.01 -10.41 10.01
C PHE A 46 10.58 -11.59 10.80
N VAL A 47 10.75 -12.76 10.18
CA VAL A 47 11.32 -13.94 10.83
C VAL A 47 12.74 -13.67 11.32
N THR A 48 13.55 -12.98 10.51
CA THR A 48 14.93 -12.61 10.91
C THR A 48 14.92 -11.65 12.09
N SER A 49 14.10 -10.59 12.05
CA SER A 49 14.01 -9.60 13.12
C SER A 49 13.51 -10.20 14.43
N ALA A 50 12.45 -11.01 14.37
CA ALA A 50 11.92 -11.73 15.51
C ALA A 50 12.95 -12.71 16.11
N GLY A 51 13.76 -13.37 15.26
CA GLY A 51 14.85 -14.24 15.69
C GLY A 51 16.00 -13.50 16.39
N ILE A 52 16.31 -12.28 15.97
CA ILE A 52 17.27 -11.41 16.66
C ILE A 52 16.71 -10.97 18.00
N TYR A 53 15.45 -10.49 18.02
CA TYR A 53 14.78 -10.06 19.25
C TYR A 53 14.69 -11.21 20.30
N ALA A 54 14.47 -12.45 19.85
CA ALA A 54 14.46 -13.60 20.75
C ALA A 54 15.79 -13.83 21.47
N LYS A 55 16.92 -13.41 20.84
CA LYS A 55 18.26 -13.57 21.42
C LYS A 55 18.68 -12.34 22.24
N ILE A 56 18.23 -11.18 21.85
CA ILE A 56 18.56 -9.89 22.46
C ILE A 56 17.23 -9.15 22.70
N PRO A 57 16.44 -9.59 23.70
CA PRO A 57 15.18 -8.93 23.99
C PRO A 57 15.44 -7.52 24.53
N LEU A 58 14.68 -6.56 23.98
CA LEU A 58 14.65 -5.20 24.49
C LEU A 58 13.41 -5.07 25.36
N GLU A 59 13.55 -4.50 26.54
CA GLU A 59 12.39 -4.23 27.39
C GLU A 59 11.54 -3.14 26.75
N ASP A 60 10.25 -3.41 26.63
CA ASP A 60 9.27 -2.45 26.12
C ASP A 60 8.40 -1.95 27.30
N PRO A 61 8.56 -0.67 27.72
CA PRO A 61 7.82 -0.14 28.86
C PRO A 61 6.31 -0.03 28.63
N PHE A 62 5.85 -0.18 27.39
CA PHE A 62 4.44 -0.06 27.02
C PHE A 62 3.70 -1.40 26.98
N PHE A 63 4.41 -2.51 26.92
CA PHE A 63 3.79 -3.82 26.79
C PHE A 63 3.90 -4.66 28.07
N PRO A 64 2.86 -5.41 28.42
CA PRO A 64 2.98 -6.45 29.42
C PRO A 64 3.87 -7.58 28.91
N SER A 65 4.61 -8.25 29.79
CA SER A 65 5.63 -9.24 29.45
C SER A 65 5.13 -10.39 28.54
N TRP A 66 3.84 -10.74 28.61
CA TRP A 66 3.27 -11.75 27.73
C TRP A 66 3.16 -11.29 26.28
N LEU A 67 3.04 -9.97 26.03
CA LEU A 67 2.98 -9.40 24.69
C LEU A 67 4.38 -9.22 24.09
N GLU A 68 5.41 -9.11 24.90
CA GLU A 68 6.82 -9.01 24.48
C GLU A 68 7.36 -10.32 23.88
N SER A 69 6.64 -11.43 24.07
CA SER A 69 7.11 -12.72 23.58
C SER A 69 7.10 -12.81 22.05
N VAL A 70 8.15 -13.40 21.48
CA VAL A 70 8.27 -13.68 20.03
C VAL A 70 7.11 -14.53 19.52
N TRP A 71 6.57 -15.43 20.35
CA TRP A 71 5.41 -16.23 20.01
C TRP A 71 4.17 -15.37 19.81
N THR A 72 3.92 -14.45 20.73
CA THR A 72 2.79 -13.51 20.61
C THR A 72 2.96 -12.63 19.37
N LEU A 73 4.15 -12.10 19.13
CA LEU A 73 4.46 -11.31 17.96
C LEU A 73 4.20 -12.08 16.65
N SER A 74 4.64 -13.34 16.60
CA SER A 74 4.41 -14.22 15.45
C SER A 74 2.94 -14.57 15.23
N LEU A 75 2.20 -14.82 16.30
CA LEU A 75 0.75 -15.06 16.24
C LEU A 75 0.00 -13.81 15.76
N VAL A 76 0.38 -12.64 16.21
CA VAL A 76 -0.19 -11.36 15.76
C VAL A 76 0.07 -11.16 14.26
N TYR A 77 1.29 -11.43 13.80
CA TYR A 77 1.63 -11.32 12.37
C TYR A 77 0.80 -12.28 11.52
N LEU A 78 0.83 -13.58 11.84
CA LEU A 78 0.09 -14.61 11.12
C LEU A 78 -1.42 -14.40 11.21
N GLY A 79 -1.92 -13.98 12.37
CA GLY A 79 -3.32 -13.63 12.57
C GLY A 79 -3.76 -12.45 11.70
N SER A 80 -2.90 -11.44 11.54
CA SER A 80 -3.14 -10.31 10.64
C SER A 80 -3.20 -10.76 9.18
N VAL A 81 -2.24 -11.58 8.74
CA VAL A 81 -2.23 -12.14 7.37
C VAL A 81 -3.48 -12.99 7.11
N ALA A 82 -3.84 -13.86 8.05
CA ALA A 82 -5.04 -14.70 7.94
C ALA A 82 -6.33 -13.85 7.90
N ALA A 83 -6.42 -12.81 8.73
CA ALA A 83 -7.57 -11.89 8.73
C ALA A 83 -7.69 -11.13 7.41
N ILE A 84 -6.58 -10.64 6.83
CA ILE A 84 -6.57 -9.98 5.52
C ILE A 84 -7.01 -10.95 4.42
N LEU A 85 -6.46 -12.18 4.42
CA LEU A 85 -6.83 -13.20 3.43
C LEU A 85 -8.32 -13.54 3.52
N LEU A 86 -8.84 -13.76 4.73
CA LEU A 86 -10.25 -14.03 4.95
C LEU A 86 -11.13 -12.87 4.52
N ASN A 87 -10.69 -11.63 4.79
CA ASN A 87 -11.37 -10.41 4.37
C ASN A 87 -11.42 -10.27 2.83
N LEU A 88 -10.36 -10.67 2.14
CA LEU A 88 -10.28 -10.63 0.67
C LEU A 88 -11.29 -11.58 0.01
N ILE A 89 -11.52 -12.76 0.58
CA ILE A 89 -12.33 -13.81 -0.04
C ILE A 89 -13.79 -13.79 0.43
N THR A 90 -14.08 -13.26 1.64
CA THR A 90 -15.43 -13.32 2.20
C THR A 90 -16.40 -12.34 1.52
N GLY A 91 -17.67 -12.75 1.38
CA GLY A 91 -18.80 -11.90 1.01
C GLY A 91 -19.57 -11.32 2.22
N SER A 92 -19.32 -11.83 3.44
CA SER A 92 -20.05 -11.42 4.65
C SER A 92 -19.55 -10.08 5.18
N ARG A 93 -20.43 -9.09 5.28
CA ARG A 93 -20.11 -7.76 5.83
C ARG A 93 -19.65 -7.80 7.29
N ILE A 94 -20.31 -8.63 8.10
CA ILE A 94 -19.93 -8.79 9.51
C ILE A 94 -18.51 -9.33 9.61
N LEU A 95 -18.20 -10.36 8.84
CA LEU A 95 -16.87 -10.96 8.84
C LEU A 95 -15.81 -9.98 8.31
N GLN A 96 -16.12 -9.18 7.28
CA GLN A 96 -15.24 -8.12 6.80
C GLN A 96 -14.93 -7.08 7.88
N ARG A 97 -15.91 -6.65 8.67
CA ARG A 97 -15.72 -5.72 9.81
C ARG A 97 -14.83 -6.33 10.88
N VAL A 98 -15.09 -7.58 11.26
CA VAL A 98 -14.30 -8.28 12.27
C VAL A 98 -12.86 -8.47 11.78
N CYS A 99 -12.67 -8.94 10.56
CA CYS A 99 -11.32 -9.11 10.00
C CYS A 99 -10.57 -7.77 9.88
N SER A 100 -11.22 -6.69 9.45
CA SER A 100 -10.59 -5.36 9.40
C SER A 100 -10.20 -4.86 10.79
N ALA A 101 -11.01 -5.10 11.81
CA ALA A 101 -10.69 -4.74 13.19
C ALA A 101 -9.50 -5.57 13.72
N ILE A 102 -9.49 -6.89 13.47
CA ILE A 102 -8.36 -7.76 13.85
C ILE A 102 -7.07 -7.30 13.16
N THR A 103 -7.14 -7.00 11.85
CA THR A 103 -5.97 -6.50 11.11
C THR A 103 -5.46 -5.17 11.67
N LEU A 104 -6.35 -4.24 12.01
CA LEU A 104 -5.97 -2.96 12.60
C LEU A 104 -5.30 -3.15 13.97
N LEU A 105 -5.87 -3.98 14.83
CA LEU A 105 -5.29 -4.28 16.15
C LEU A 105 -3.93 -4.97 16.00
N GLY A 106 -3.84 -5.97 15.13
CA GLY A 106 -2.57 -6.65 14.83
C GLY A 106 -1.51 -5.70 14.27
N ALA A 107 -1.87 -4.86 13.30
CA ALA A 107 -0.97 -3.85 12.76
C ALA A 107 -0.54 -2.83 13.83
N SER A 108 -1.42 -2.48 14.78
CA SER A 108 -1.05 -1.60 15.91
C SER A 108 0.04 -2.24 16.78
N VAL A 109 -0.10 -3.51 17.11
CA VAL A 109 0.94 -4.25 17.86
C VAL A 109 2.24 -4.29 17.06
N LEU A 110 2.18 -4.64 15.75
CA LEU A 110 3.37 -4.71 14.90
C LEU A 110 4.06 -3.34 14.72
N CYS A 111 3.32 -2.23 14.73
CA CYS A 111 3.91 -0.88 14.66
C CYS A 111 4.68 -0.49 15.92
N ILE A 112 4.25 -0.95 17.10
CA ILE A 112 4.79 -0.49 18.38
C ILE A 112 5.83 -1.48 18.91
N HIS A 113 5.67 -2.78 18.64
CA HIS A 113 6.53 -3.83 19.20
C HIS A 113 7.97 -3.73 18.66
N GLN A 114 8.95 -3.69 19.56
CA GLN A 114 10.36 -3.52 19.19
C GLN A 114 10.91 -4.68 18.35
N GLY A 115 10.41 -5.90 18.55
CA GLY A 115 10.78 -7.06 17.75
C GLY A 115 10.41 -6.98 16.26
N SER A 116 9.57 -6.03 15.86
CA SER A 116 9.24 -5.74 14.46
C SER A 116 10.12 -4.65 13.85
N TYR A 117 11.01 -4.04 14.61
CA TYR A 117 11.90 -2.94 14.21
C TYR A 117 11.18 -1.71 13.63
N ASN A 118 9.94 -1.45 14.07
CA ASN A 118 9.12 -0.31 13.62
C ASN A 118 9.10 -0.11 12.09
N ASP A 119 9.06 -1.22 11.35
CA ASP A 119 9.16 -1.19 9.90
C ASP A 119 7.98 -0.47 9.24
N MET A 120 8.28 0.37 8.26
CA MET A 120 7.28 1.17 7.54
C MET A 120 6.19 0.35 6.86
N THR A 121 6.43 -0.95 6.61
CA THR A 121 5.39 -1.87 6.10
C THR A 121 4.23 -1.99 7.08
N PHE A 122 4.53 -2.07 8.38
CA PHE A 122 3.50 -2.16 9.41
C PHE A 122 2.73 -0.86 9.54
N VAL A 123 3.42 0.29 9.43
CA VAL A 123 2.80 1.62 9.43
C VAL A 123 1.84 1.78 8.24
N THR A 124 2.26 1.40 7.02
CA THR A 124 1.38 1.47 5.84
C THR A 124 0.23 0.48 5.92
N THR A 125 0.45 -0.71 6.48
CA THR A 125 -0.59 -1.69 6.76
C THR A 125 -1.59 -1.16 7.79
N TRP A 126 -1.12 -0.46 8.82
CA TRP A 126 -1.97 0.17 9.83
C TRP A 126 -2.90 1.22 9.20
N TRP A 127 -2.37 2.12 8.38
CA TRP A 127 -3.17 3.13 7.68
C TRP A 127 -4.18 2.50 6.71
N ALA A 128 -3.77 1.47 5.97
CA ALA A 128 -4.65 0.74 5.06
C ALA A 128 -5.74 -0.04 5.81
N SER A 129 -5.42 -0.58 7.01
CA SER A 129 -6.39 -1.26 7.88
C SER A 129 -7.43 -0.30 8.45
N LEU A 130 -6.98 0.88 8.88
CA LEU A 130 -7.87 1.95 9.36
C LEU A 130 -8.82 2.41 8.25
N TRP A 131 -8.28 2.62 7.04
CA TRP A 131 -9.07 2.90 5.85
C TRP A 131 -10.07 1.78 5.56
N SER A 132 -9.63 0.51 5.61
CA SER A 132 -10.47 -0.66 5.34
C SER A 132 -11.63 -0.78 6.34
N LEU A 133 -11.35 -0.60 7.64
CA LEU A 133 -12.36 -0.63 8.69
C LEU A 133 -13.42 0.45 8.46
N TRP A 134 -12.99 1.71 8.23
CA TRP A 134 -13.89 2.80 7.87
C TRP A 134 -14.73 2.47 6.62
N TYR A 135 -14.08 1.93 5.59
CA TYR A 135 -14.71 1.64 4.31
C TYR A 135 -15.83 0.61 4.43
N VAL A 136 -15.56 -0.51 5.10
CA VAL A 136 -16.54 -1.60 5.27
C VAL A 136 -17.75 -1.14 6.10
N TYR A 137 -17.55 -0.26 7.11
CA TYR A 137 -18.68 0.33 7.83
C TYR A 137 -19.52 1.24 6.94
N ARG A 138 -18.91 1.99 6.02
CA ARG A 138 -19.61 2.93 5.14
C ARG A 138 -20.24 2.29 3.90
N MET A 139 -19.84 1.06 3.54
CA MET A 139 -20.41 0.35 2.39
C MET A 139 -21.92 0.09 2.50
N ASP A 140 -22.45 0.05 3.72
CA ASP A 140 -23.88 -0.19 3.94
C ASP A 140 -24.66 1.14 4.04
N ASP A 141 -24.00 2.24 4.35
CA ASP A 141 -24.63 3.55 4.60
C ASP A 141 -24.64 4.48 3.39
N LEU A 142 -23.74 4.27 2.43
CA LEU A 142 -23.50 5.19 1.32
C LEU A 142 -23.72 4.53 -0.04
N ASP A 143 -24.29 5.30 -0.95
CA ASP A 143 -24.30 4.95 -2.37
C ASP A 143 -22.88 4.81 -2.90
N GLN A 144 -22.71 3.96 -3.92
CA GLN A 144 -21.38 3.62 -4.47
C GLN A 144 -20.56 4.84 -4.93
N GLY A 145 -21.21 5.80 -5.60
CA GLY A 145 -20.52 6.99 -6.10
C GLY A 145 -19.91 7.86 -5.00
N PRO A 146 -20.70 8.34 -4.02
CA PRO A 146 -20.19 9.06 -2.85
C PRO A 146 -19.17 8.27 -2.05
N LEU A 147 -19.40 6.96 -1.85
CA LEU A 147 -18.46 6.08 -1.13
C LEU A 147 -17.09 6.07 -1.80
N LEU A 148 -17.03 5.78 -3.11
CA LEU A 148 -15.77 5.69 -3.85
C LEU A 148 -15.03 7.03 -3.91
N ARG A 149 -15.74 8.16 -4.05
CA ARG A 149 -15.12 9.50 -4.00
C ARG A 149 -14.47 9.78 -2.65
N ARG A 150 -15.18 9.49 -1.54
CA ARG A 150 -14.62 9.68 -0.19
C ARG A 150 -13.46 8.71 0.07
N ALA A 151 -13.59 7.47 -0.38
CA ALA A 151 -12.54 6.46 -0.27
C ALA A 151 -11.27 6.86 -1.02
N ALA A 152 -11.40 7.33 -2.27
CA ALA A 152 -10.29 7.85 -3.06
C ALA A 152 -9.65 9.10 -2.42
N PHE A 153 -10.45 9.97 -1.82
CA PHE A 153 -9.96 11.13 -1.08
C PHE A 153 -9.11 10.73 0.13
N LEU A 154 -9.62 9.80 0.95
CA LEU A 154 -8.87 9.28 2.11
C LEU A 154 -7.60 8.54 1.70
N SER A 155 -7.65 7.74 0.63
CA SER A 155 -6.46 7.08 0.06
C SER A 155 -5.41 8.13 -0.34
N ARG A 156 -5.84 9.22 -0.96
CA ARG A 156 -4.97 10.33 -1.36
C ARG A 156 -4.31 11.00 -0.16
N ILE A 157 -5.06 11.23 0.93
CA ILE A 157 -4.49 11.75 2.19
C ILE A 157 -3.37 10.85 2.67
N ILE A 158 -3.62 9.55 2.78
CA ILE A 158 -2.64 8.58 3.30
C ILE A 158 -1.39 8.57 2.43
N ILE A 159 -1.54 8.46 1.10
CA ILE A 159 -0.41 8.44 0.16
C ILE A 159 0.39 9.74 0.24
N SER A 160 -0.30 10.88 0.25
CA SER A 160 0.34 12.20 0.37
C SER A 160 1.12 12.34 1.67
N MET A 161 0.54 11.93 2.81
CA MET A 161 1.23 11.95 4.11
C MET A 161 2.48 11.08 4.11
N ILE A 162 2.42 9.87 3.54
CA ILE A 162 3.57 8.96 3.47
C ILE A 162 4.67 9.54 2.57
N LEU A 163 4.33 10.08 1.40
CA LEU A 163 5.30 10.71 0.49
C LEU A 163 5.95 11.94 1.14
N LEU A 164 5.15 12.84 1.72
CA LEU A 164 5.67 14.03 2.39
C LEU A 164 6.49 13.70 3.63
N GLY A 165 6.06 12.70 4.42
CA GLY A 165 6.85 12.19 5.55
C GLY A 165 8.17 11.58 5.10
N GLY A 166 8.16 10.81 4.01
CA GLY A 166 9.36 10.26 3.37
C GLY A 166 10.31 11.36 2.89
N ALA A 167 9.78 12.38 2.21
CA ALA A 167 10.57 13.54 1.79
C ALA A 167 11.17 14.29 2.99
N ALA A 168 10.36 14.57 4.03
CA ALA A 168 10.81 15.28 5.22
C ALA A 168 11.92 14.53 5.95
N GLY A 169 11.81 13.19 6.08
CA GLY A 169 12.85 12.35 6.68
C GLY A 169 14.17 12.32 5.90
N LYS A 170 14.14 12.70 4.62
CA LYS A 170 15.33 12.77 3.75
C LYS A 170 15.98 14.16 3.70
N TRP A 171 15.41 15.16 4.39
CA TRP A 171 16.01 16.50 4.52
C TRP A 171 17.15 16.51 5.54
N THR A 172 18.14 15.65 5.34
CA THR A 172 19.38 15.59 6.13
C THR A 172 20.59 15.96 5.26
N GLY A 173 21.67 16.39 5.86
CA GLY A 173 22.89 16.73 5.11
C GLY A 173 23.45 15.56 4.32
N GLU A 174 23.46 14.38 4.92
CA GLU A 174 23.94 13.13 4.31
C GLU A 174 23.10 12.66 3.14
N TYR A 175 21.77 12.84 3.22
CA TYR A 175 20.89 12.50 2.10
C TYR A 175 21.00 13.55 0.98
N TRP A 176 21.13 14.84 1.35
CA TRP A 176 21.26 15.93 0.39
C TRP A 176 22.59 15.91 -0.38
N SER A 177 23.70 15.47 0.26
CA SER A 177 24.98 15.22 -0.40
C SER A 177 24.95 14.03 -1.37
N GLY A 178 24.00 13.10 -1.18
CA GLY A 178 23.87 11.88 -1.95
C GLY A 178 24.62 10.68 -1.37
N ASP A 179 25.32 10.83 -0.26
CA ASP A 179 26.15 9.76 0.33
C ASP A 179 25.31 8.53 0.68
N VAL A 180 24.13 8.72 1.28
CA VAL A 180 23.21 7.61 1.61
C VAL A 180 22.81 6.81 0.37
N LEU A 181 22.45 7.48 -0.74
CA LEU A 181 22.06 6.78 -1.97
C LEU A 181 23.25 6.19 -2.71
N TYR A 182 24.40 6.84 -2.62
CA TYR A 182 25.63 6.32 -3.21
C TYR A 182 25.96 4.94 -2.65
N ASP A 183 25.99 4.81 -1.33
CA ASP A 183 26.31 3.55 -0.67
C ASP A 183 25.26 2.47 -0.91
N ILE A 184 23.96 2.80 -0.83
CA ILE A 184 22.88 1.82 -0.95
C ILE A 184 22.65 1.36 -2.39
N TYR A 185 22.69 2.29 -3.36
CA TYR A 185 22.28 2.00 -4.73
C TYR A 185 23.43 1.96 -5.73
N PHE A 186 24.36 2.90 -5.65
CA PHE A 186 25.41 3.04 -6.67
C PHE A 186 26.57 2.08 -6.41
N VAL A 187 26.81 1.67 -5.18
CA VAL A 187 27.87 0.71 -4.83
C VAL A 187 27.29 -0.72 -4.81
N ASP A 188 26.24 -0.96 -4.03
CA ASP A 188 25.83 -2.32 -3.66
C ASP A 188 24.65 -2.87 -4.49
N ARG A 189 23.83 -1.99 -5.10
CA ARG A 189 22.60 -2.45 -5.76
C ARG A 189 22.87 -3.18 -7.06
N GLU A 190 22.55 -4.48 -7.10
CA GLU A 190 22.54 -5.31 -8.30
C GLU A 190 21.29 -4.99 -9.14
N PHE A 191 21.38 -3.96 -9.98
CA PHE A 191 20.35 -3.56 -10.94
C PHE A 191 21.00 -3.09 -12.22
N TRP A 192 20.42 -3.43 -13.37
CA TRP A 192 21.04 -3.19 -14.69
C TRP A 192 21.49 -1.74 -14.92
N LEU A 193 20.69 -0.76 -14.45
CA LEU A 193 21.01 0.67 -14.60
C LEU A 193 22.24 1.04 -13.76
N PHE A 194 22.30 0.63 -12.50
CA PHE A 194 23.46 0.93 -11.63
C PHE A 194 24.71 0.17 -12.06
N ASN A 195 24.55 -1.07 -12.55
CA ASN A 195 25.64 -1.85 -13.14
C ASN A 195 26.23 -1.13 -14.38
N TRP A 196 25.35 -0.65 -15.25
CA TRP A 196 25.76 0.13 -16.42
C TRP A 196 26.47 1.43 -16.02
N MET A 197 25.95 2.17 -15.04
CA MET A 197 26.58 3.40 -14.56
C MET A 197 27.98 3.12 -13.98
N ARG A 198 28.12 2.07 -13.15
CA ARG A 198 29.43 1.66 -12.60
C ARG A 198 30.44 1.27 -13.66
N SER A 199 29.99 0.69 -14.76
CA SER A 199 30.89 0.30 -15.87
C SER A 199 31.24 1.45 -16.81
N SER A 200 30.45 2.54 -16.80
CA SER A 200 30.56 3.62 -17.79
C SER A 200 31.06 4.94 -17.20
N MET A 201 31.04 5.10 -15.87
CA MET A 201 31.34 6.35 -15.16
C MET A 201 32.51 6.12 -14.19
N ASP A 202 33.34 7.14 -14.00
CA ASP A 202 34.33 7.15 -12.93
C ASP A 202 33.68 7.43 -11.55
N ALA A 203 34.47 7.34 -10.48
CA ALA A 203 33.98 7.47 -9.12
C ALA A 203 33.39 8.87 -8.83
N ASP A 204 33.96 9.93 -9.41
CA ASP A 204 33.49 11.30 -9.20
C ASP A 204 32.16 11.54 -9.92
N ALA A 205 32.02 11.05 -11.14
CA ALA A 205 30.78 11.09 -11.90
C ALA A 205 29.67 10.28 -11.23
N LEU A 206 29.97 9.11 -10.65
CA LEU A 206 29.03 8.31 -9.88
C LEU A 206 28.54 9.05 -8.63
N ARG A 207 29.43 9.69 -7.87
CA ARG A 207 29.08 10.51 -6.70
C ARG A 207 28.21 11.70 -7.10
N TRP A 208 28.55 12.37 -8.19
CA TRP A 208 27.73 13.45 -8.73
C TRP A 208 26.33 12.95 -9.13
N ALA A 209 26.26 11.81 -9.80
CA ALA A 209 24.98 11.20 -10.17
C ALA A 209 24.13 10.81 -8.94
N ALA A 210 24.76 10.25 -7.90
CA ALA A 210 24.09 9.92 -6.63
C ALA A 210 23.54 11.16 -5.93
N THR A 211 24.29 12.27 -5.92
CA THR A 211 23.86 13.55 -5.37
C THR A 211 22.60 14.06 -6.07
N TRP A 212 22.60 14.08 -7.40
CA TRP A 212 21.44 14.51 -8.17
C TRP A 212 20.27 13.56 -8.02
N HIS A 213 20.50 12.26 -8.01
CA HIS A 213 19.48 11.26 -7.77
C HIS A 213 18.80 11.46 -6.41
N SER A 214 19.58 11.71 -5.37
CA SER A 214 19.07 11.98 -4.02
C SER A 214 18.15 13.20 -3.97
N ARG A 215 18.58 14.31 -4.57
CA ARG A 215 17.78 15.54 -4.66
C ARG A 215 16.52 15.33 -5.47
N MET A 216 16.61 14.59 -6.57
CA MET A 216 15.45 14.22 -7.39
C MET A 216 14.44 13.36 -6.62
N VAL A 217 14.87 12.42 -5.78
CA VAL A 217 13.98 11.63 -4.93
C VAL A 217 13.20 12.54 -3.97
N ILE A 218 13.89 13.45 -3.25
CA ILE A 218 13.24 14.40 -2.34
C ILE A 218 12.24 15.28 -3.10
N ALA A 219 12.67 15.85 -4.23
CA ALA A 219 11.83 16.71 -5.05
C ALA A 219 10.59 15.96 -5.56
N THR A 220 10.76 14.74 -6.08
CA THR A 220 9.68 13.92 -6.62
C THR A 220 8.67 13.55 -5.56
N GLU A 221 9.11 13.09 -4.38
CA GLU A 221 8.22 12.76 -3.26
C GLU A 221 7.46 14.00 -2.77
N THR A 222 8.13 15.16 -2.68
CA THR A 222 7.49 16.42 -2.27
C THR A 222 6.47 16.88 -3.31
N ILE A 223 6.87 16.96 -4.59
CA ILE A 223 6.00 17.40 -5.67
C ILE A 223 4.80 16.46 -5.84
N ALA A 224 5.03 15.14 -5.77
CA ALA A 224 3.95 14.17 -5.84
C ALA A 224 3.02 14.27 -4.63
N GLY A 225 3.58 14.32 -3.41
CA GLY A 225 2.79 14.45 -2.19
C GLY A 225 1.87 15.67 -2.19
N LEU A 226 2.32 16.80 -2.73
CA LEU A 226 1.51 18.00 -2.89
C LEU A 226 0.65 17.96 -4.16
N GLY A 227 1.23 17.53 -5.28
CA GLY A 227 0.61 17.57 -6.61
C GLY A 227 -0.59 16.65 -6.77
N LEU A 228 -0.65 15.55 -6.02
CA LEU A 228 -1.82 14.66 -6.01
C LEU A 228 -3.12 15.39 -5.68
N TRP A 229 -3.06 16.51 -4.95
CA TRP A 229 -4.24 17.32 -4.59
C TRP A 229 -4.80 18.15 -5.74
N LEU A 230 -3.98 18.44 -6.73
CA LEU A 230 -4.35 19.25 -7.89
C LEU A 230 -5.01 18.43 -9.02
N LEU A 231 -4.93 17.10 -8.94
CA LEU A 231 -5.38 16.20 -9.98
C LEU A 231 -6.78 15.62 -9.68
N PRO A 232 -7.60 15.34 -10.71
CA PRO A 232 -8.80 14.51 -10.59
C PRO A 232 -8.46 13.13 -9.99
N ALA A 233 -9.44 12.45 -9.35
CA ALA A 233 -9.19 11.23 -8.60
C ALA A 233 -8.48 10.14 -9.42
N ARG A 234 -8.93 9.92 -10.67
CA ARG A 234 -8.32 8.91 -11.57
C ARG A 234 -6.90 9.28 -11.99
N ALA A 235 -6.67 10.54 -12.35
CA ALA A 235 -5.34 11.00 -12.75
C ALA A 235 -4.37 10.90 -11.56
N ALA A 236 -4.79 11.33 -10.37
CA ALA A 236 -4.02 11.17 -9.13
C ALA A 236 -3.67 9.71 -8.85
N ALA A 237 -4.62 8.78 -9.04
CA ALA A 237 -4.39 7.34 -8.86
C ALA A 237 -3.34 6.81 -9.84
N ILE A 238 -3.46 7.15 -11.13
CA ILE A 238 -2.49 6.73 -12.16
C ILE A 238 -1.09 7.26 -11.84
N VAL A 239 -0.97 8.55 -11.53
CA VAL A 239 0.31 9.18 -11.18
C VAL A 239 0.91 8.52 -9.93
N ALA A 240 0.10 8.29 -8.89
CA ALA A 240 0.56 7.63 -7.67
C ALA A 240 1.03 6.20 -7.95
N ILE A 241 0.28 5.39 -8.70
CA ILE A 241 0.66 4.02 -9.05
C ILE A 241 1.96 3.99 -9.84
N LEU A 242 2.09 4.84 -10.87
CA LEU A 242 3.30 4.91 -11.69
C LEU A 242 4.51 5.34 -10.86
N LEU A 243 4.35 6.34 -10.00
CA LEU A 243 5.42 6.77 -9.10
C LEU A 243 5.83 5.66 -8.12
N LEU A 244 4.85 5.06 -7.42
CA LEU A 244 5.12 3.99 -6.46
C LEU A 244 5.75 2.76 -7.14
N ALA A 245 5.30 2.41 -8.34
CA ALA A 245 5.90 1.33 -9.14
C ALA A 245 7.33 1.67 -9.58
N SER A 246 7.62 2.92 -9.97
CA SER A 246 8.97 3.36 -10.33
C SER A 246 9.91 3.32 -9.13
N ILE A 247 9.45 3.76 -7.96
CA ILE A 247 10.20 3.64 -6.71
C ILE A 247 10.48 2.16 -6.39
N ALA A 248 9.47 1.28 -6.55
CA ALA A 248 9.62 -0.15 -6.34
C ALA A 248 10.71 -0.74 -7.25
N LEU A 249 10.70 -0.42 -8.54
CA LEU A 249 11.69 -0.93 -9.49
C LEU A 249 13.12 -0.48 -9.19
N MET A 250 13.30 0.76 -8.76
CA MET A 250 14.63 1.34 -8.50
C MET A 250 15.13 1.07 -7.10
N SER A 251 14.24 0.88 -6.12
CA SER A 251 14.60 0.70 -4.72
C SER A 251 15.06 -0.71 -4.38
N ASN A 252 15.59 -0.89 -3.18
CA ASN A 252 15.93 -2.20 -2.66
C ASN A 252 14.65 -3.03 -2.41
N PHE A 253 14.73 -4.36 -2.53
CA PHE A 253 13.62 -5.31 -2.35
C PHE A 253 12.83 -5.09 -1.05
N PHE A 254 13.46 -4.58 -0.01
CA PHE A 254 12.81 -4.31 1.28
C PHE A 254 11.69 -3.25 1.22
N LEU A 255 11.77 -2.29 0.28
CA LEU A 255 10.76 -1.24 0.13
C LEU A 255 9.51 -1.71 -0.62
N PHE A 256 9.55 -2.83 -1.33
CA PHE A 256 8.38 -3.34 -2.04
C PHE A 256 7.19 -3.58 -1.10
N SER A 257 7.44 -4.09 0.10
CA SER A 257 6.39 -4.38 1.07
C SER A 257 5.58 -3.13 1.48
N VAL A 258 6.24 -2.00 1.64
CA VAL A 258 5.60 -0.69 1.91
C VAL A 258 4.74 -0.26 0.72
N LEU A 259 5.27 -0.41 -0.48
CA LEU A 259 4.66 0.14 -1.70
C LEU A 259 3.41 -0.63 -2.13
N PHE A 260 3.30 -1.94 -1.87
CA PHE A 260 2.11 -2.72 -2.20
C PHE A 260 0.84 -2.18 -1.52
N SER A 261 0.90 -1.86 -0.22
CA SER A 261 -0.24 -1.29 0.50
C SER A 261 -0.64 0.07 -0.08
N LEU A 262 0.34 0.90 -0.43
CA LEU A 262 0.09 2.22 -1.04
C LEU A 262 -0.48 2.11 -2.46
N ILE A 263 -0.01 1.16 -3.27
CA ILE A 263 -0.56 0.88 -4.61
C ILE A 263 -2.01 0.40 -4.50
N GLY A 264 -2.32 -0.48 -3.54
CA GLY A 264 -3.68 -0.90 -3.26
C GLY A 264 -4.62 0.27 -2.92
N LEU A 265 -4.16 1.20 -2.07
CA LEU A 265 -4.89 2.43 -1.75
C LEU A 265 -5.04 3.34 -2.98
N ALA A 266 -3.99 3.52 -3.78
CA ALA A 266 -4.04 4.35 -4.98
C ALA A 266 -5.04 3.81 -6.01
N ALA A 267 -5.12 2.48 -6.17
CA ALA A 267 -6.02 1.83 -7.13
C ALA A 267 -7.52 2.14 -6.87
N VAL A 268 -7.89 2.49 -5.65
CA VAL A 268 -9.25 2.94 -5.31
C VAL A 268 -9.67 4.14 -6.15
N GLY A 269 -8.73 5.07 -6.42
CA GLY A 269 -8.99 6.26 -7.22
C GLY A 269 -9.35 5.97 -8.69
N LEU A 270 -8.94 4.81 -9.23
CA LEU A 270 -9.30 4.40 -10.59
C LEU A 270 -10.80 4.14 -10.74
N LEU A 271 -11.46 3.74 -9.64
CA LEU A 271 -12.89 3.41 -9.59
C LEU A 271 -13.76 4.61 -9.23
N ALA A 272 -13.16 5.70 -8.76
CA ALA A 272 -13.88 6.93 -8.46
C ALA A 272 -14.24 7.68 -9.76
N HIS A 273 -15.49 8.10 -9.88
CA HIS A 273 -15.95 8.97 -10.97
C HIS A 273 -15.93 10.41 -10.49
N ASP A 274 -15.28 11.27 -11.25
CA ASP A 274 -15.20 12.72 -11.01
C ASP A 274 -16.50 13.39 -11.53
N ARG A 275 -17.64 13.14 -10.87
CA ARG A 275 -18.89 13.88 -11.10
C ARG A 275 -19.43 14.41 -9.79
#